data_9fbf200ff5e85dc1163f6ba618cc3844
#
_entry.id   9fbf200ff5e85dc1163f6ba618cc3844
#
_cell.length_a   1.000
_cell.length_b   1.000
_cell.length_c   1.000
_cell.angle_alpha   90.00
_cell.angle_beta   90.00
_cell.angle_gamma   90.00
#
_symmetry.space_group_name_H-M   'P 1'
#
loop_
_entity.id
_entity.type
_entity.pdbx_description
1 polymer ?
#
loop_
_entity_poly.entity_id
_entity_poly.type
_entity_poly.pdbx_seq_one_letter_code
_entity_poly.pdbx_strand_id
1 'polypeptide(L)'
;ALTPFIKGDEITHLLEKCSTLVKVEEAKEEADDAEQLCDCQFSLAYGNKVLLNQTKLKLKRGYRYGLCGKNDSGKTSLMKAIAGQQVEGFPPPSELRTMFVETDVQGDLSEMPVIDFVVHHPGLKEYGITYDMAKEKLLSVGFPLDDSWMAPASLTKQVGRLSGGWRMKLALVR
;
A
#
# COMPACT_ATOMS: atom_id res chain seq x y z
N ALA A 1 -10.09 -32.53 -5.27
CA ALA A 1 -9.64 -33.29 -4.08
C ALA A 1 -10.76 -34.04 -3.36
N LEU A 2 -12.05 -33.83 -3.73
CA LEU A 2 -13.22 -34.55 -3.14
C LEU A 2 -13.71 -35.74 -3.98
N THR A 3 -13.28 -35.81 -5.23
CA THR A 3 -13.70 -36.85 -6.21
C THR A 3 -13.53 -38.31 -5.77
N PRO A 4 -12.55 -38.69 -4.92
CA PRO A 4 -12.46 -40.08 -4.48
C PRO A 4 -13.52 -40.48 -3.42
N PHE A 5 -14.23 -39.52 -2.82
CA PHE A 5 -15.15 -39.75 -1.72
C PHE A 5 -16.62 -39.49 -2.05
N ILE A 6 -16.92 -38.74 -3.14
CA ILE A 6 -18.26 -38.28 -3.49
C ILE A 6 -18.45 -38.47 -5.01
N LYS A 7 -19.60 -38.97 -5.43
CA LYS A 7 -19.94 -39.12 -6.86
C LYS A 7 -20.12 -37.72 -7.51
N GLY A 8 -19.80 -37.61 -8.79
CA GLY A 8 -19.81 -36.32 -9.51
C GLY A 8 -21.12 -35.52 -9.39
N ASP A 9 -22.25 -36.21 -9.44
CA ASP A 9 -23.59 -35.58 -9.34
C ASP A 9 -23.84 -34.98 -7.95
N GLU A 10 -23.34 -35.62 -6.90
CA GLU A 10 -23.42 -35.09 -5.53
C GLU A 10 -22.55 -33.86 -5.30
N ILE A 11 -21.41 -33.79 -6.00
CA ILE A 11 -20.54 -32.59 -5.95
C ILE A 11 -21.26 -31.38 -6.58
N THR A 12 -21.91 -31.58 -7.72
CA THR A 12 -22.67 -30.52 -8.40
C THR A 12 -23.81 -30.01 -7.51
N HIS A 13 -24.57 -30.94 -6.91
CA HIS A 13 -25.65 -30.57 -5.99
C HIS A 13 -25.16 -29.85 -4.72
N LEU A 14 -24.00 -30.25 -4.18
CA LEU A 14 -23.37 -29.55 -3.05
C LEU A 14 -22.90 -28.14 -3.45
N LEU A 15 -22.31 -27.99 -4.65
CA LEU A 15 -21.90 -26.67 -5.16
C LEU A 15 -23.10 -25.74 -5.38
N GLU A 16 -24.20 -26.25 -5.93
CA GLU A 16 -25.45 -25.50 -6.07
C GLU A 16 -26.02 -25.08 -4.70
N LYS A 17 -26.08 -25.98 -3.73
CA LYS A 17 -26.47 -25.63 -2.35
C LYS A 17 -25.55 -24.62 -1.70
N CYS A 18 -24.24 -24.74 -1.88
CA CYS A 18 -23.29 -23.76 -1.38
C CYS A 18 -23.47 -22.40 -2.05
N SER A 19 -23.71 -22.35 -3.36
CA SER A 19 -23.95 -21.10 -4.09
C SER A 19 -25.25 -20.39 -3.67
N THR A 20 -26.28 -21.15 -3.26
CA THR A 20 -27.53 -20.56 -2.74
C THR A 20 -27.41 -20.09 -1.30
N LEU A 21 -26.51 -20.71 -0.50
CA LEU A 21 -26.25 -20.32 0.90
C LEU A 21 -25.27 -19.14 0.98
N VAL A 22 -24.31 -19.07 0.08
CA VAL A 22 -23.43 -17.90 -0.11
C VAL A 22 -24.17 -16.91 -1.00
N LYS A 23 -25.15 -16.23 -0.46
CA LYS A 23 -25.57 -14.96 -1.07
C LYS A 23 -24.39 -14.02 -0.93
N VAL A 24 -23.61 -13.90 -2.00
CA VAL A 24 -22.81 -12.70 -2.22
C VAL A 24 -23.87 -11.61 -2.37
N GLU A 25 -24.14 -10.87 -1.29
CA GLU A 25 -24.81 -9.59 -1.43
C GLU A 25 -23.90 -8.80 -2.37
N GLU A 26 -24.31 -8.69 -3.63
CA GLU A 26 -23.79 -7.63 -4.49
C GLU A 26 -24.02 -6.37 -3.66
N ALA A 27 -22.91 -5.77 -3.22
CA ALA A 27 -22.96 -4.53 -2.47
C ALA A 27 -23.81 -3.59 -3.33
N LYS A 28 -25.05 -3.36 -2.90
CA LYS A 28 -25.89 -2.32 -3.50
C LYS A 28 -25.00 -1.10 -3.45
N GLU A 29 -24.68 -0.54 -4.61
CA GLU A 29 -24.13 0.80 -4.69
C GLU A 29 -25.20 1.69 -4.06
N GLU A 30 -25.19 1.81 -2.74
CA GLU A 30 -25.95 2.84 -2.05
C GLU A 30 -25.49 4.13 -2.70
N ALA A 31 -26.44 4.97 -3.06
CA ALA A 31 -26.19 6.28 -3.63
C ALA A 31 -25.39 7.08 -2.60
N ASP A 32 -24.09 6.91 -2.65
CA ASP A 32 -23.14 7.51 -1.73
C ASP A 32 -22.65 8.78 -2.42
N ASP A 33 -23.01 9.94 -1.84
CA ASP A 33 -22.62 11.27 -2.31
C ASP A 33 -21.11 11.54 -2.21
N ALA A 34 -20.30 10.50 -1.88
CA ALA A 34 -18.85 10.64 -1.79
C ALA A 34 -18.24 10.99 -3.16
N GLU A 35 -17.45 12.05 -3.18
CA GLU A 35 -16.72 12.51 -4.35
C GLU A 35 -15.89 11.38 -4.97
N GLN A 36 -16.12 11.12 -6.26
CA GLN A 36 -15.38 10.14 -7.02
C GLN A 36 -14.01 10.70 -7.39
N LEU A 37 -12.93 10.10 -6.87
CA LEU A 37 -11.56 10.49 -7.15
C LEU A 37 -11.04 9.93 -8.47
N CYS A 38 -11.48 8.73 -8.83
CA CYS A 38 -11.03 8.02 -10.02
C CYS A 38 -12.10 7.03 -10.48
N ASP A 39 -12.36 6.98 -11.77
CA ASP A 39 -13.09 5.90 -12.46
C ASP A 39 -12.41 5.65 -13.79
N CYS A 40 -11.45 4.75 -13.80
CA CYS A 40 -10.67 4.47 -15.00
C CYS A 40 -10.71 2.97 -15.34
N GLN A 41 -10.58 2.68 -16.63
CA GLN A 41 -10.43 1.32 -17.14
C GLN A 41 -9.10 1.21 -17.83
N PHE A 42 -8.27 0.24 -17.41
CA PHE A 42 -6.92 0.08 -17.89
C PHE A 42 -6.49 -1.37 -17.96
N SER A 43 -5.40 -1.62 -18.65
CA SER A 43 -4.66 -2.87 -18.64
C SER A 43 -3.27 -2.63 -18.10
N LEU A 44 -2.76 -3.53 -17.29
CA LEU A 44 -1.42 -3.43 -16.70
C LEU A 44 -0.61 -4.65 -17.10
N ALA A 45 0.55 -4.42 -17.70
CA ALA A 45 1.53 -5.45 -18.00
C ALA A 45 2.86 -5.15 -17.31
N TYR A 46 3.58 -6.19 -16.96
CA TYR A 46 4.94 -6.10 -16.43
C TYR A 46 5.86 -7.04 -17.20
N GLY A 47 6.78 -6.47 -17.98
CA GLY A 47 7.54 -7.22 -18.97
C GLY A 47 6.61 -7.89 -19.99
N ASN A 48 6.75 -9.18 -20.16
CA ASN A 48 5.93 -9.98 -21.10
C ASN A 48 4.65 -10.55 -20.46
N LYS A 49 4.35 -10.21 -19.19
CA LYS A 49 3.20 -10.75 -18.47
C LYS A 49 2.12 -9.68 -18.30
N VAL A 50 0.93 -9.96 -18.81
CA VAL A 50 -0.27 -9.16 -18.52
C VAL A 50 -0.73 -9.52 -17.11
N LEU A 51 -0.75 -8.52 -16.22
CA LEU A 51 -1.18 -8.64 -14.82
C LEU A 51 -2.67 -8.38 -14.67
N LEU A 52 -3.16 -7.35 -15.33
CA LEU A 52 -4.56 -6.94 -15.33
C LEU A 52 -5.00 -6.64 -16.77
N ASN A 53 -6.19 -7.07 -17.14
CA ASN A 53 -6.75 -6.84 -18.47
C ASN A 53 -8.10 -6.15 -18.35
N GLN A 54 -8.23 -4.97 -18.98
CA GLN A 54 -9.44 -4.14 -19.00
C GLN A 54 -10.13 -4.03 -17.62
N THR A 55 -9.34 -3.80 -16.59
CA THR A 55 -9.79 -3.75 -15.20
C THR A 55 -10.29 -2.34 -14.89
N LYS A 56 -11.40 -2.23 -14.17
CA LYS A 56 -11.92 -0.95 -13.67
C LYS A 56 -11.37 -0.67 -12.29
N LEU A 57 -10.92 0.56 -12.08
CA LEU A 57 -10.53 1.09 -10.78
C LEU A 57 -11.42 2.28 -10.44
N LYS A 58 -12.23 2.13 -9.39
CA LYS A 58 -13.05 3.21 -8.85
C LYS A 58 -12.57 3.55 -7.44
N LEU A 59 -12.23 4.80 -7.22
CA LEU A 59 -11.82 5.30 -5.91
C LEU A 59 -12.70 6.49 -5.52
N LYS A 60 -13.19 6.48 -4.28
CA LYS A 60 -14.01 7.55 -3.68
C LYS A 60 -13.27 8.19 -2.52
N ARG A 61 -13.47 9.49 -2.31
CA ARG A 61 -12.87 10.23 -1.21
C ARG A 61 -13.35 9.71 0.15
N GLY A 62 -12.42 9.56 1.09
CA GLY A 62 -12.71 9.10 2.45
C GLY A 62 -12.79 7.58 2.62
N TYR A 63 -12.81 6.81 1.54
CA TYR A 63 -12.84 5.36 1.61
C TYR A 63 -11.45 4.75 1.77
N ARG A 64 -11.42 3.59 2.42
CA ARG A 64 -10.22 2.76 2.56
C ARG A 64 -10.39 1.49 1.73
N TYR A 65 -9.42 1.22 0.86
CA TYR A 65 -9.46 0.07 -0.03
C TYR A 65 -8.39 -0.94 0.34
N GLY A 66 -8.76 -2.22 0.39
CA GLY A 66 -7.84 -3.34 0.59
C GLY A 66 -7.59 -4.09 -0.71
N LEU A 67 -6.34 -4.14 -1.18
CA LEU A 67 -5.96 -4.92 -2.36
C LEU A 67 -5.54 -6.33 -1.94
N CYS A 68 -6.43 -7.30 -2.17
CA CYS A 68 -6.24 -8.70 -1.82
C CYS A 68 -5.81 -9.53 -3.02
N GLY A 69 -4.98 -10.54 -2.80
CA GLY A 69 -4.53 -11.48 -3.84
C GLY A 69 -3.34 -12.30 -3.39
N LYS A 70 -3.04 -13.36 -4.12
CA LYS A 70 -1.88 -14.24 -3.88
C LYS A 70 -0.56 -13.46 -3.98
N ASN A 71 0.52 -14.01 -3.40
CA ASN A 71 1.85 -13.46 -3.65
C ASN A 71 2.14 -13.51 -5.16
N ASP A 72 2.91 -12.55 -5.64
CA ASP A 72 3.28 -12.39 -7.06
C ASP A 72 2.10 -12.17 -8.03
N SER A 73 0.91 -11.83 -7.52
CA SER A 73 -0.25 -11.47 -8.37
C SER A 73 -0.20 -10.05 -8.95
N GLY A 74 0.87 -9.28 -8.69
CA GLY A 74 1.04 -7.94 -9.22
C GLY A 74 0.51 -6.80 -8.33
N LYS A 75 0.14 -7.06 -7.06
CA LYS A 75 -0.37 -6.03 -6.13
C LYS A 75 0.57 -4.83 -6.01
N THR A 76 1.83 -5.08 -5.72
CA THR A 76 2.85 -4.03 -5.60
C THR A 76 3.11 -3.33 -6.93
N SER A 77 3.07 -4.05 -8.04
CA SER A 77 3.21 -3.48 -9.38
C SER A 77 2.07 -2.51 -9.70
N LEU A 78 0.83 -2.86 -9.34
CA LEU A 78 -0.32 -1.97 -9.48
C LEU A 78 -0.16 -0.71 -8.64
N MET A 79 0.24 -0.84 -7.37
CA MET A 79 0.43 0.32 -6.48
C MET A 79 1.55 1.25 -7.01
N LYS A 80 2.65 0.68 -7.50
CA LYS A 80 3.74 1.45 -8.12
C LYS A 80 3.29 2.11 -9.43
N ALA A 81 2.48 1.45 -10.25
CA ALA A 81 1.93 2.02 -11.48
C ALA A 81 0.99 3.20 -11.20
N ILE A 82 0.14 3.10 -10.17
CA ILE A 82 -0.72 4.21 -9.73
C ILE A 82 0.13 5.39 -9.26
N ALA A 83 1.10 5.14 -8.39
CA ALA A 83 1.99 6.18 -7.86
C ALA A 83 2.86 6.83 -8.95
N GLY A 84 3.31 6.03 -9.91
CA GLY A 84 4.12 6.46 -11.06
C GLY A 84 3.29 7.04 -12.22
N GLN A 85 1.97 7.21 -12.05
CA GLN A 85 1.08 7.76 -13.11
C GLN A 85 1.10 6.95 -14.42
N GLN A 86 1.30 5.64 -14.32
CA GLN A 86 1.37 4.73 -15.46
C GLN A 86 0.03 4.06 -15.79
N VAL A 87 -1.01 4.38 -15.01
CA VAL A 87 -2.37 3.84 -15.21
C VAL A 87 -3.14 4.77 -16.13
N GLU A 88 -3.57 4.25 -17.28
CA GLU A 88 -4.34 5.00 -18.25
C GLU A 88 -5.68 5.48 -17.67
N GLY A 89 -6.02 6.75 -17.91
CA GLY A 89 -7.24 7.37 -17.37
C GLY A 89 -7.19 7.72 -15.88
N PHE A 90 -6.06 7.52 -15.21
CA PHE A 90 -5.88 7.96 -13.83
C PHE A 90 -5.66 9.48 -13.78
N PRO A 91 -6.27 10.22 -12.81
CA PRO A 91 -6.13 11.67 -12.71
C PRO A 91 -4.67 12.12 -12.57
N PRO A 92 -4.29 13.26 -13.19
CA PRO A 92 -2.93 13.78 -13.11
C PRO A 92 -2.61 14.31 -11.70
N PRO A 93 -1.32 14.51 -11.34
CA PRO A 93 -0.91 15.00 -10.02
C PRO A 93 -1.48 16.36 -9.62
N SER A 94 -1.88 17.17 -10.61
CA SER A 94 -2.55 18.46 -10.40
C SER A 94 -3.96 18.31 -9.82
N GLU A 95 -4.64 17.21 -10.13
CA GLU A 95 -6.01 16.92 -9.66
C GLU A 95 -6.00 15.96 -8.46
N LEU A 96 -5.19 14.90 -8.53
CA LEU A 96 -5.10 13.89 -7.48
C LEU A 96 -3.65 13.60 -7.11
N ARG A 97 -3.22 14.12 -5.97
CA ARG A 97 -1.89 13.85 -5.44
C ARG A 97 -1.83 12.45 -4.83
N THR A 98 -0.94 11.63 -5.35
CA THR A 98 -0.70 10.26 -4.85
C THR A 98 0.63 10.19 -4.12
N MET A 99 0.67 9.39 -3.04
CA MET A 99 1.89 9.09 -2.31
C MET A 99 2.00 7.57 -2.14
N PHE A 100 3.14 7.02 -2.54
CA PHE A 100 3.45 5.61 -2.33
C PHE A 100 4.40 5.44 -1.14
N VAL A 101 3.96 4.65 -0.16
CA VAL A 101 4.77 4.36 1.02
C VAL A 101 5.36 2.96 0.87
N GLU A 102 6.67 2.90 0.65
CA GLU A 102 7.43 1.65 0.57
C GLU A 102 8.12 1.39 1.91
N THR A 103 7.99 0.17 2.40
CA THR A 103 8.54 -0.22 3.72
C THR A 103 9.96 -0.76 3.64
N ASP A 104 10.44 -1.04 2.44
CA ASP A 104 11.77 -1.61 2.24
C ASP A 104 12.81 -0.50 2.04
N VAL A 105 13.66 -0.33 3.04
CA VAL A 105 14.80 0.59 2.99
C VAL A 105 16.03 -0.25 2.73
N GLN A 106 16.57 -0.15 1.51
CA GLN A 106 17.71 -0.93 1.05
C GLN A 106 18.98 -0.09 0.89
N GLY A 107 20.13 -0.75 0.96
CA GLY A 107 21.44 -0.16 0.66
C GLY A 107 21.99 0.77 1.74
N ASP A 108 22.78 1.74 1.33
CA ASP A 108 23.52 2.66 2.21
C ASP A 108 22.63 3.45 3.16
N LEU A 109 21.36 3.64 2.79
CA LEU A 109 20.36 4.30 3.64
C LEU A 109 20.03 3.50 4.91
N SER A 110 20.32 2.21 4.95
CA SER A 110 20.08 1.36 6.12
C SER A 110 21.04 1.67 7.28
N GLU A 111 22.22 2.18 7.00
CA GLU A 111 23.23 2.54 8.02
C GLU A 111 23.04 3.96 8.57
N MET A 112 22.25 4.75 7.88
CA MET A 112 21.98 6.15 8.26
C MET A 112 21.13 6.22 9.53
N PRO A 113 21.40 7.16 10.46
CA PRO A 113 20.51 7.46 11.58
C PRO A 113 19.12 7.86 11.13
N VAL A 114 18.11 7.54 11.92
CA VAL A 114 16.68 7.82 11.60
C VAL A 114 16.46 9.31 11.28
N ILE A 115 17.03 10.21 12.08
CA ILE A 115 16.85 11.64 11.87
C ILE A 115 17.52 12.12 10.58
N ASP A 116 18.73 11.64 10.29
CA ASP A 116 19.46 11.98 9.06
C ASP A 116 18.76 11.45 7.82
N PHE A 117 18.16 10.25 7.92
CA PHE A 117 17.35 9.68 6.86
C PHE A 117 16.17 10.58 6.46
N VAL A 118 15.53 11.25 7.42
CA VAL A 118 14.43 12.18 7.14
C VAL A 118 14.97 13.49 6.55
N VAL A 119 15.99 14.10 7.19
CA VAL A 119 16.54 15.38 6.76
C VAL A 119 17.16 15.33 5.36
N HIS A 120 17.87 14.24 5.04
CA HIS A 120 18.57 14.09 3.76
C HIS A 120 17.76 13.36 2.69
N HIS A 121 16.47 13.05 2.96
CA HIS A 121 15.64 12.33 2.00
C HIS A 121 15.49 13.13 0.68
N PRO A 122 15.78 12.54 -0.49
CA PRO A 122 15.75 13.26 -1.77
C PRO A 122 14.44 13.99 -2.05
N GLY A 123 13.30 13.36 -1.74
CA GLY A 123 11.97 13.95 -1.93
C GLY A 123 11.63 15.10 -0.98
N LEU A 124 12.43 15.34 0.06
CA LEU A 124 12.21 16.41 1.03
C LEU A 124 13.20 17.57 0.91
N LYS A 125 14.23 17.43 0.07
CA LYS A 125 15.26 18.48 -0.12
C LYS A 125 14.67 19.83 -0.55
N GLU A 126 13.65 19.81 -1.40
CA GLU A 126 13.02 21.04 -1.90
C GLU A 126 12.22 21.78 -0.81
N TYR A 127 11.84 21.10 0.26
CA TYR A 127 11.05 21.68 1.36
C TYR A 127 11.90 22.29 2.48
N GLY A 128 13.22 22.22 2.39
CA GLY A 128 14.13 22.82 3.37
C GLY A 128 13.95 22.28 4.78
N ILE A 129 13.75 20.96 4.92
CA ILE A 129 13.51 20.32 6.23
C ILE A 129 14.70 20.50 7.16
N THR A 130 14.47 21.10 8.31
CA THR A 130 15.46 21.25 9.37
C THR A 130 15.45 20.07 10.33
N TYR A 131 16.52 19.87 11.09
CA TYR A 131 16.58 18.84 12.13
C TYR A 131 15.48 18.98 13.18
N ASP A 132 15.10 20.20 13.55
CA ASP A 132 14.03 20.45 14.53
C ASP A 132 12.67 20.01 13.97
N MET A 133 12.37 20.33 12.71
CA MET A 133 11.15 19.89 12.04
C MET A 133 11.09 18.37 11.91
N ALA A 134 12.19 17.73 11.52
CA ALA A 134 12.29 16.29 11.42
C ALA A 134 12.10 15.62 12.78
N LYS A 135 12.70 16.16 13.83
CA LYS A 135 12.57 15.68 15.20
C LYS A 135 11.12 15.79 15.69
N GLU A 136 10.47 16.92 15.51
CA GLU A 136 9.07 17.12 15.89
C GLU A 136 8.16 16.10 15.20
N LYS A 137 8.33 15.90 13.89
CA LYS A 137 7.56 14.93 13.13
C LYS A 137 7.80 13.48 13.57
N LEU A 138 9.04 13.10 13.81
CA LEU A 138 9.37 11.77 14.32
C LEU A 138 8.73 11.51 15.69
N LEU A 139 8.76 12.51 16.58
CA LEU A 139 8.09 12.42 17.88
C LEU A 139 6.57 12.30 17.74
N SER A 140 5.95 13.01 16.79
CA SER A 140 4.50 12.94 16.56
C SER A 140 4.01 11.57 16.11
N VAL A 141 4.84 10.78 15.44
CA VAL A 141 4.55 9.37 15.07
C VAL A 141 5.01 8.37 16.13
N GLY A 142 5.52 8.87 17.26
CA GLY A 142 5.84 8.08 18.45
C GLY A 142 7.25 7.54 18.50
N PHE A 143 8.22 8.09 17.77
CA PHE A 143 9.63 7.78 18.01
C PHE A 143 10.04 8.34 19.38
N PRO A 144 10.68 7.52 20.24
CA PRO A 144 11.11 7.98 21.55
C PRO A 144 12.33 8.92 21.47
N LEU A 145 12.43 9.84 22.41
CA LEU A 145 13.64 10.63 22.63
C LEU A 145 14.76 9.87 23.31
N ASP A 146 14.44 8.70 23.85
CA ASP A 146 15.41 7.87 24.58
C ASP A 146 16.40 7.24 23.59
N ASP A 147 17.67 7.63 23.74
CA ASP A 147 18.80 7.12 22.95
C ASP A 147 19.47 5.91 23.60
N SER A 148 18.81 5.28 24.60
CA SER A 148 19.36 4.07 25.20
C SER A 148 19.48 2.97 24.13
N TRP A 149 20.56 2.15 24.21
CA TRP A 149 20.78 1.04 23.29
C TRP A 149 19.64 -0.01 23.32
N MET A 150 18.86 -0.05 24.40
CA MET A 150 17.71 -0.93 24.58
C MET A 150 16.42 -0.36 23.97
N ALA A 151 16.39 0.92 23.60
CA ALA A 151 15.20 1.52 22.99
C ALA A 151 14.85 0.80 21.68
N PRO A 152 13.58 0.43 21.44
CA PRO A 152 13.14 -0.25 20.23
C PRO A 152 13.40 0.59 18.97
N ALA A 153 13.39 1.91 19.15
CA ALA A 153 13.72 2.90 18.14
C ALA A 153 14.23 4.17 18.84
N SER A 154 15.13 4.90 18.19
CA SER A 154 15.57 6.23 18.62
C SER A 154 15.91 7.06 17.40
N LEU A 155 16.08 8.37 17.56
CA LEU A 155 16.42 9.27 16.47
C LEU A 155 17.82 9.02 15.92
N THR A 156 18.74 8.51 16.76
CA THR A 156 20.12 8.23 16.43
C THR A 156 20.34 6.79 15.95
N LYS A 157 19.35 5.92 16.12
CA LYS A 157 19.45 4.51 15.72
C LYS A 157 19.48 4.38 14.21
N GLN A 158 20.29 3.46 13.70
CA GLN A 158 20.36 3.16 12.27
C GLN A 158 19.02 2.59 11.75
N VAL A 159 18.59 3.06 10.58
CA VAL A 159 17.32 2.65 9.96
C VAL A 159 17.25 1.14 9.75
N GLY A 160 18.36 0.50 9.34
CA GLY A 160 18.45 -0.94 9.16
C GLY A 160 18.24 -1.77 10.43
N ARG A 161 18.46 -1.19 11.61
CA ARG A 161 18.26 -1.84 12.91
C ARG A 161 16.85 -1.69 13.47
N LEU A 162 15.98 -0.96 12.78
CA LEU A 162 14.57 -0.83 13.13
C LEU A 162 13.81 -2.11 12.79
N SER A 163 12.84 -2.46 13.62
CA SER A 163 11.84 -3.49 13.25
C SER A 163 10.96 -3.02 12.09
N GLY A 164 10.28 -3.95 11.41
CA GLY A 164 9.41 -3.63 10.28
C GLY A 164 8.35 -2.57 10.62
N GLY A 165 7.75 -2.63 11.80
CA GLY A 165 6.76 -1.64 12.26
C GLY A 165 7.34 -0.24 12.43
N TRP A 166 8.57 -0.13 12.94
CA TRP A 166 9.25 1.16 13.06
C TRP A 166 9.71 1.72 11.72
N ARG A 167 10.14 0.86 10.79
CA ARG A 167 10.40 1.27 9.39
C ARG A 167 9.16 1.78 8.69
N MET A 168 8.00 1.14 8.93
CA MET A 168 6.72 1.63 8.41
C MET A 168 6.38 3.02 8.95
N LYS A 169 6.52 3.24 10.27
CA LYS A 169 6.31 4.58 10.87
C LYS A 169 7.25 5.61 10.28
N LEU A 170 8.53 5.26 10.09
CA LEU A 170 9.51 6.14 9.45
C LEU A 170 9.11 6.51 8.02
N ALA A 171 8.60 5.54 7.25
CA ALA A 171 8.14 5.77 5.89
C ALA A 171 6.93 6.73 5.79
N LEU A 172 6.17 6.92 6.86
CA LEU A 172 5.06 7.88 6.93
C LEU A 172 5.51 9.32 7.24
N VAL A 173 6.73 9.52 7.69
CA VAL A 173 7.30 10.84 8.06
C VAL A 173 7.97 11.53 6.87
N ARG A 174 8.42 10.76 5.90
CA ARG A 174 9.13 11.24 4.71
C ARG A 174 8.21 11.81 3.64
#